data_0123899771481cad36d03386744e8d8e
#
_entry.id   0123899771481cad36d03386744e8d8e
#
_cell.length_a   1.000
_cell.length_b   1.000
_cell.length_c   1.000
_cell.angle_alpha   90.00
_cell.angle_beta   90.00
_cell.angle_gamma   90.00
#
_symmetry.space_group_name_H-M   'P 1'
#
loop_
_entity.id
_entity.type
_entity.pdbx_description
1 polymer ?
#
loop_
_entity_poly.entity_id
_entity_poly.type
_entity_poly.pdbx_seq_one_letter_code
_entity_poly.pdbx_strand_id
1 'polypeptide(L)' 'MRNIINKEPVRDFYGKILGFVETDRDGNQQVRAFSGKILGFYDKKLNVTRDFYGKILSRGNTSMGLLYRK' A
#
# COMPACT_ATOMS: atom_id res chain seq x y z
N MET A 1 -5.85 6.88 -14.99
CA MET A 1 -4.63 7.23 -14.21
C MET A 1 -5.05 7.75 -12.83
N ARG A 2 -4.43 7.24 -11.80
CA ARG A 2 -4.75 7.70 -10.44
C ARG A 2 -4.14 9.05 -10.16
N ASN A 3 -4.90 9.91 -9.47
CA ASN A 3 -4.39 11.18 -8.97
C ASN A 3 -3.84 10.96 -7.56
N ILE A 4 -2.57 10.67 -7.47
CA ILE A 4 -1.92 10.47 -6.17
C ILE A 4 -1.75 11.82 -5.50
N ILE A 5 -2.37 11.98 -4.33
CA ILE A 5 -2.31 13.24 -3.56
C ILE A 5 -1.40 13.13 -2.34
N ASN A 6 -1.00 11.92 -1.97
CA ASN A 6 -0.12 11.72 -0.82
C ASN A 6 0.75 10.50 -1.06
N LYS A 7 2.00 10.61 -0.68
CA LYS A 7 2.97 9.52 -0.75
C LYS A 7 3.79 9.54 0.53
N GLU A 8 3.65 8.50 1.33
CA GLU A 8 4.34 8.40 2.61
C GLU A 8 5.33 7.25 2.62
N PRO A 9 6.56 7.48 3.09
CA PRO A 9 7.50 6.39 3.26
C PRO A 9 7.13 5.53 4.46
N VAL A 10 7.35 4.23 4.32
CA VAL A 10 7.21 3.28 5.42
C VAL A 10 8.61 2.83 5.81
N ARG A 11 8.95 2.98 7.08
CA ARG A 11 10.29 2.68 7.59
C ARG A 11 10.23 1.50 8.55
N ASP A 12 11.34 0.76 8.62
CA ASP A 12 11.48 -0.28 9.61
C ASP A 12 11.92 0.31 10.94
N PHE A 13 12.15 -0.57 11.91
CA PHE A 13 12.59 -0.17 13.26
C PHE A 13 13.90 0.62 13.25
N TYR A 14 14.74 0.39 12.27
CA TYR A 14 16.04 1.06 12.14
C TYR A 14 15.99 2.34 11.30
N GLY A 15 14.81 2.73 10.86
CA GLY A 15 14.63 3.92 10.02
C GLY A 15 14.86 3.69 8.54
N LYS A 16 15.12 2.46 8.12
CA LYS A 16 15.30 2.14 6.71
C LYS A 16 13.97 2.20 5.98
N ILE A 17 13.95 2.86 4.82
CA ILE A 17 12.73 2.92 4.02
C ILE A 17 12.49 1.58 3.33
N LEU A 18 11.35 0.95 3.66
CA LEU A 18 10.93 -0.31 3.06
C LEU A 18 10.17 -0.08 1.77
N GLY A 19 9.46 1.02 1.69
CA GLY A 19 8.65 1.35 0.53
C GLY A 19 7.77 2.55 0.81
N PHE A 20 6.70 2.67 0.04
CA PHE A 20 5.82 3.85 0.09
C PHE A 20 4.36 3.44 0.01
N VAL A 21 3.51 4.22 0.67
CA VAL A 21 2.06 4.12 0.52
C VAL A 21 1.59 5.37 -0.20
N GLU A 22 1.01 5.19 -1.38
CA GLU A 22 0.49 6.28 -2.20
C GLU A 22 -1.02 6.29 -2.08
N THR A 23 -1.58 7.45 -1.74
CA THR A 23 -3.03 7.62 -1.56
C THR A 23 -3.57 8.51 -2.66
N ASP A 24 -4.67 8.10 -3.28
CA ASP A 24 -5.33 8.92 -4.30
C ASP A 24 -6.48 9.73 -3.68
N ARG A 25 -7.18 10.51 -4.52
CA ARG A 25 -8.26 11.39 -4.06
C ARG A 25 -9.45 10.65 -3.48
N ASP A 26 -9.66 9.42 -3.92
CA ASP A 26 -10.78 8.61 -3.46
C ASP A 26 -10.47 7.88 -2.16
N GLY A 27 -9.24 8.01 -1.67
CA GLY A 27 -8.80 7.35 -0.45
C GLY A 27 -8.30 5.94 -0.67
N ASN A 28 -8.24 5.49 -1.93
CA ASN A 28 -7.62 4.22 -2.26
C ASN A 28 -6.11 4.34 -2.15
N GLN A 29 -5.46 3.27 -1.74
CA GLN A 29 -4.01 3.27 -1.54
C GLN A 29 -3.33 2.22 -2.40
N GLN A 30 -2.09 2.51 -2.76
CA GLN A 30 -1.23 1.60 -3.50
C GLN A 30 0.08 1.50 -2.73
N VAL A 31 0.52 0.28 -2.48
CA VAL A 31 1.76 0.03 -1.75
C VAL A 31 2.86 -0.33 -2.73
N ARG A 32 3.97 0.39 -2.65
CA ARG A 32 5.13 0.21 -3.51
C ARG A 32 6.34 -0.14 -2.67
N ALA A 33 7.10 -1.15 -3.09
CA ALA A 33 8.39 -1.45 -2.47
C ALA A 33 9.39 -0.34 -2.81
N PHE A 34 10.50 -0.31 -2.08
CA PHE A 34 11.57 0.67 -2.32
C PHE A 34 12.06 0.63 -3.78
N SER A 35 12.07 -0.56 -4.37
CA SER A 35 12.49 -0.75 -5.78
C SER A 35 11.48 -0.20 -6.79
N GLY A 36 10.29 0.20 -6.34
CA GLY A 36 9.21 0.68 -7.20
C GLY A 36 8.18 -0.38 -7.56
N LYS A 37 8.40 -1.62 -7.17
CA LYS A 37 7.46 -2.71 -7.45
C LYS A 37 6.17 -2.53 -6.65
N ILE A 38 5.02 -2.65 -7.31
CA ILE A 38 3.73 -2.58 -6.64
C ILE A 38 3.48 -3.89 -5.90
N LEU A 39 3.20 -3.79 -4.59
CA LEU A 39 2.96 -4.95 -3.75
C LEU A 39 1.49 -5.25 -3.55
N GLY A 40 0.64 -4.23 -3.61
CA GLY A 40 -0.78 -4.41 -3.44
C GLY A 40 -1.52 -3.10 -3.31
N PHE A 41 -2.78 -3.20 -2.92
CA PHE A 41 -3.71 -2.08 -2.92
C PHE A 41 -4.65 -2.15 -1.72
N TYR A 42 -5.10 -0.98 -1.28
CA TYR A 42 -6.22 -0.87 -0.36
C TYR A 42 -7.39 -0.21 -1.09
N ASP A 43 -8.55 -0.86 -1.08
CA ASP A 43 -9.78 -0.35 -1.66
C ASP A 43 -10.66 0.21 -0.55
N LYS A 44 -10.77 1.54 -0.48
CA LYS A 44 -11.53 2.20 0.57
C LYS A 44 -13.02 1.89 0.47
N LYS A 45 -13.57 1.83 -0.73
CA LYS A 45 -15.00 1.60 -0.95
C LYS A 45 -15.44 0.25 -0.39
N LEU A 46 -14.63 -0.79 -0.62
CA LEU A 46 -14.91 -2.13 -0.14
C LEU A 46 -14.25 -2.41 1.22
N ASN A 47 -13.38 -1.51 1.66
CA ASN A 47 -12.62 -1.64 2.90
C ASN A 47 -11.85 -2.96 2.96
N VAL A 48 -11.13 -3.27 1.88
CA VAL A 48 -10.33 -4.49 1.79
C VAL A 48 -8.93 -4.17 1.28
N THR A 49 -7.97 -4.97 1.71
CA THR A 49 -6.59 -4.92 1.22
C THR A 49 -6.38 -6.09 0.27
N ARG A 50 -5.84 -5.80 -0.90
CA ARG A 50 -5.60 -6.79 -1.96
C ARG A 50 -4.12 -6.88 -2.27
N ASP A 51 -3.67 -8.05 -2.73
CA ASP A 51 -2.31 -8.20 -3.25
C ASP A 51 -2.22 -7.65 -4.68
N PHE A 52 -1.04 -7.79 -5.27
CA PHE A 52 -0.79 -7.33 -6.64
C PHE A 52 -1.72 -7.99 -7.67
N TYR A 53 -2.15 -9.21 -7.41
CA TYR A 53 -3.01 -9.97 -8.31
C TYR A 53 -4.49 -9.71 -8.06
N GLY A 54 -4.82 -8.83 -7.14
CA GLY A 54 -6.21 -8.49 -6.82
C GLY A 54 -6.86 -9.39 -5.79
N LYS A 55 -6.12 -10.34 -5.24
CA LYS A 55 -6.65 -11.24 -4.21
C LYS A 55 -6.82 -10.49 -2.89
N ILE A 56 -8.00 -10.64 -2.28
CA ILE A 56 -8.28 -10.01 -0.99
C ILE A 56 -7.46 -10.73 0.09
N LEU A 57 -6.61 -9.96 0.78
CA LEU A 57 -5.77 -10.48 1.85
C LEU A 57 -6.42 -10.31 3.21
N SER A 58 -7.14 -9.19 3.39
CA SER A 58 -7.79 -8.90 4.67
C SER A 58 -8.84 -7.84 4.48
N ARG A 59 -9.74 -7.73 5.46
CA ARG A 59 -10.67 -6.61 5.55
C ARG A 59 -10.01 -5.51 6.35
N GLY A 60 -10.34 -4.26 6.01
CA GLY A 60 -9.72 -3.12 6.64
C GLY A 60 -8.42 -2.71 5.96
N ASN A 61 -7.82 -1.65 6.47
CA ASN A 61 -6.59 -1.10 5.88
C ASN A 61 -5.37 -1.71 6.56
N THR A 62 -4.82 -2.76 5.95
CA THR A 62 -3.57 -3.37 6.37
C THR A 62 -2.49 -3.19 5.31
N SER A 63 -2.62 -2.13 4.49
CA SER A 63 -1.73 -1.90 3.35
C SER A 63 -0.26 -1.82 3.75
N MET A 64 0.05 -1.20 4.90
CA MET A 64 1.43 -1.11 5.38
C MET A 64 2.03 -2.48 5.67
N GLY A 65 1.22 -3.44 6.07
CA GLY A 65 1.68 -4.80 6.34
C GLY A 65 2.24 -5.50 5.12
N LEU A 66 1.87 -5.07 3.92
CA LEU A 66 2.41 -5.65 2.69
C LEU A 66 3.91 -5.47 2.57
N LEU A 67 4.47 -4.44 3.19
CA LEU A 67 5.91 -4.18 3.17
C LEU A 67 6.68 -5.06 4.15
N TYR A 68 6.01 -5.67 5.12
CA TYR A 68 6.62 -6.54 6.10
C TYR A 68 6.44 -8.02 5.79
N ARG A 69 5.70 -8.33 4.73
CA ARG A 69 5.48 -9.73 4.32
C ARG A 69 6.69 -10.26 3.57
N LYS A 70 7.01 -11.48 3.84
CA LYS A 70 8.11 -12.17 3.16
C LYS A 70 7.58 -13.23 2.21
#